data_abd51f90a28034b48c70c073c4c7c7be
#
_entry.id   abd51f90a28034b48c70c073c4c7c7be
#
_cell.length_a   1.000
_cell.length_b   1.000
_cell.length_c   1.000
_cell.angle_alpha   90.00
_cell.angle_beta   90.00
_cell.angle_gamma   90.00
#
_symmetry.space_group_name_H-M   'P 1'
#
loop_
_entity.id
_entity.type
_entity.pdbx_description
1 polymer ?
#
loop_
_entity_poly.entity_id
_entity_poly.type
_entity_poly.pdbx_seq_one_letter_code
_entity_poly.pdbx_strand_id
1 'polypeptide(L)'
;MPVSSSRPLSPEVSVALLSLYKPIARTPQQLFVLVRLRSEQEPEPTQQQQPVHLTVALDRSGSMQGRKIEAALATMNALVEELGPEDRFALVSFANSAEVAVRPCAMTAQAK
;
A
#
# COMPACT_ATOMS: atom_id res chain seq x y z
N MET A 1 17.05 -5.80 -39.52
CA MET A 1 17.85 -5.94 -38.26
C MET A 1 16.87 -6.19 -37.15
N PRO A 2 16.88 -7.34 -36.49
CA PRO A 2 16.05 -7.54 -35.34
C PRO A 2 16.57 -6.64 -34.22
N VAL A 3 15.78 -5.69 -33.81
CA VAL A 3 16.02 -4.96 -32.57
C VAL A 3 15.87 -5.96 -31.45
N SER A 4 16.95 -6.31 -30.79
CA SER A 4 16.89 -7.07 -29.56
C SER A 4 16.09 -6.24 -28.56
N SER A 5 14.82 -6.53 -28.42
CA SER A 5 14.00 -5.98 -27.36
C SER A 5 14.44 -6.68 -26.08
N SER A 6 15.38 -6.08 -25.37
CA SER A 6 15.65 -6.44 -24.00
C SER A 6 14.39 -6.13 -23.21
N ARG A 7 13.65 -7.18 -22.88
CA ARG A 7 12.47 -7.14 -22.02
C ARG A 7 12.90 -6.53 -20.69
N PRO A 8 12.30 -5.42 -20.24
CA PRO A 8 12.62 -4.90 -18.92
C PRO A 8 12.28 -5.95 -17.87
N LEU A 9 13.23 -6.27 -17.03
CA LEU A 9 13.13 -7.26 -15.95
C LEU A 9 12.29 -6.76 -14.76
N SER A 10 11.80 -5.53 -14.81
CA SER A 10 10.95 -4.91 -13.78
C SER A 10 9.54 -4.69 -14.32
N PRO A 11 8.52 -4.87 -13.48
CA PRO A 11 7.16 -4.52 -13.85
C PRO A 11 7.10 -3.04 -14.24
N GLU A 12 6.51 -2.75 -15.37
CA GLU A 12 6.33 -1.38 -15.83
C GLU A 12 5.25 -0.74 -14.97
N VAL A 13 5.64 0.26 -14.19
CA VAL A 13 4.73 1.02 -13.32
C VAL A 13 4.56 2.40 -13.92
N SER A 14 3.34 2.74 -14.30
CA SER A 14 3.00 4.08 -14.75
C SER A 14 2.58 4.97 -13.58
N VAL A 15 3.05 6.21 -13.59
CA VAL A 15 2.71 7.24 -12.62
C VAL A 15 1.98 8.36 -13.33
N ALA A 16 0.75 8.65 -12.94
CA ALA A 16 0.00 9.80 -13.43
C ALA A 16 -0.21 10.82 -12.31
N LEU A 17 0.15 12.06 -12.59
CA LEU A 17 -0.12 13.23 -11.75
C LEU A 17 -1.30 13.98 -12.36
N LEU A 18 -2.40 14.04 -11.65
CA LEU A 18 -3.62 14.70 -12.09
C LEU A 18 -3.91 15.90 -11.18
N SER A 19 -3.87 17.09 -11.74
CA SER A 19 -4.29 18.30 -11.06
C SER A 19 -5.76 18.60 -11.34
N LEU A 20 -6.52 18.88 -10.29
CA LEU A 20 -7.93 19.29 -10.40
C LEU A 20 -8.12 20.68 -11.00
N TYR A 21 -7.10 21.54 -10.91
CA TYR A 21 -7.17 22.91 -11.38
C TYR A 21 -5.99 23.26 -12.29
N LYS A 22 -6.29 23.70 -13.51
CA LYS A 22 -5.26 24.13 -14.47
C LYS A 22 -4.72 25.54 -14.25
N PRO A 23 -5.49 26.58 -13.89
CA PRO A 23 -4.90 27.89 -13.63
C PRO A 23 -4.32 27.94 -12.21
N ILE A 24 -3.01 28.12 -12.14
CA ILE A 24 -2.30 28.36 -10.88
C ILE A 24 -2.20 29.88 -10.69
N ALA A 25 -2.86 30.41 -9.66
CA ALA A 25 -2.71 31.79 -9.28
C ALA A 25 -1.33 32.04 -8.66
N ARG A 26 -0.84 33.30 -8.78
CA ARG A 26 0.44 33.69 -8.16
C ARG A 26 0.35 33.93 -6.64
N THR A 27 -0.78 33.60 -6.05
CA THR A 27 -1.03 33.69 -4.60
C THR A 27 -0.98 32.30 -3.97
N PRO A 28 -0.60 32.17 -2.70
CA PRO A 28 -0.67 30.90 -1.98
C PRO A 28 -2.07 30.30 -2.04
N GLN A 29 -2.18 29.07 -2.46
CA GLN A 29 -3.44 28.35 -2.56
C GLN A 29 -3.23 26.85 -2.26
N GLN A 30 -4.29 26.17 -1.86
CA GLN A 30 -4.26 24.71 -1.74
C GLN A 30 -4.42 24.08 -3.11
N LEU A 31 -3.52 23.17 -3.42
CA LEU A 31 -3.56 22.35 -4.62
C LEU A 31 -3.79 20.88 -4.24
N PHE A 32 -4.85 20.30 -4.76
CA PHE A 32 -5.08 18.87 -4.62
C PHE A 32 -4.48 18.13 -5.81
N VAL A 33 -3.57 17.22 -5.51
CA VAL A 33 -2.91 16.41 -6.52
C VAL A 33 -3.28 14.95 -6.29
N LEU A 34 -3.83 14.30 -7.30
CA LEU A 34 -4.05 12.86 -7.28
C LEU A 34 -2.84 12.16 -7.92
N VAL A 35 -2.16 11.35 -7.15
CA VAL A 35 -1.11 10.45 -7.64
C VAL A 35 -1.73 9.10 -7.90
N ARG A 36 -1.71 8.66 -9.16
CA ARG A 36 -2.19 7.34 -9.55
C ARG A 36 -1.02 6.47 -9.98
N LEU A 37 -0.85 5.36 -9.30
CA LEU A 37 0.09 4.30 -9.65
C LEU A 37 -0.68 3.18 -10.31
N ARG A 38 -0.20 2.72 -11.45
CA ARG A 38 -0.80 1.61 -12.18
C ARG A 38 0.30 0.67 -12.68
N SER A 39 0.15 -0.61 -12.37
CA SER A 39 0.93 -1.67 -13.01
C SER A 39 0.17 -2.16 -14.23
N GLU A 40 0.85 -2.23 -15.37
CA GLU A 40 0.26 -2.70 -16.65
C GLU A 40 0.51 -4.19 -16.90
N GLN A 41 1.30 -4.83 -16.04
CA GLN A 41 1.55 -6.28 -16.15
C GLN A 41 0.51 -7.05 -15.34
N GLU A 42 -0.23 -7.91 -16.02
CA GLU A 42 -0.96 -8.98 -15.36
C GLU A 42 0.04 -10.01 -14.81
N PRO A 43 -0.18 -10.54 -13.60
CA PRO A 43 0.69 -11.58 -13.06
C PRO A 43 0.61 -12.82 -13.96
N GLU A 44 1.77 -13.26 -14.47
CA GLU A 44 1.87 -14.51 -15.20
C GLU A 44 1.46 -15.68 -14.28
N PRO A 45 0.57 -16.57 -14.70
CA PRO A 45 0.07 -17.68 -13.87
C PRO A 45 1.14 -18.63 -13.36
N THR A 46 2.33 -18.57 -13.95
CA THR A 46 3.46 -19.45 -13.65
C THR A 46 4.53 -18.81 -12.77
N GLN A 47 4.43 -17.51 -12.46
CA GLN A 47 5.34 -16.90 -11.50
C GLN A 47 4.95 -17.35 -10.10
N GLN A 48 5.84 -18.10 -9.45
CA GLN A 48 5.77 -18.30 -8.01
C GLN A 48 5.67 -16.93 -7.35
N GLN A 49 4.54 -16.65 -6.72
CA GLN A 49 4.36 -15.43 -5.95
C GLN A 49 5.46 -15.38 -4.89
N GLN A 50 6.27 -14.33 -4.95
CA GLN A 50 7.27 -14.12 -3.90
C GLN A 50 6.56 -13.73 -2.61
N PRO A 51 7.04 -14.22 -1.45
CA PRO A 51 6.49 -13.82 -0.16
C PRO A 51 6.48 -12.31 0.02
N VAL A 52 5.37 -11.80 0.54
CA VAL A 52 5.17 -10.37 0.80
C VAL A 52 5.54 -10.05 2.24
N HIS A 53 6.26 -8.95 2.44
CA HIS A 53 6.48 -8.37 3.76
C HIS A 53 5.66 -7.07 3.85
N LEU A 54 4.54 -7.15 4.56
CA LEU A 54 3.61 -6.03 4.72
C LEU A 54 3.78 -5.40 6.11
N THR A 55 4.07 -4.11 6.14
CA THR A 55 4.02 -3.32 7.37
C THR A 55 2.92 -2.28 7.24
N VAL A 56 1.98 -2.30 8.18
CA VAL A 56 0.87 -1.34 8.23
C VAL A 56 1.16 -0.32 9.32
N ALA A 57 1.02 0.96 8.98
CA ALA A 57 1.03 2.06 9.94
C ALA A 57 -0.41 2.55 10.15
N LEU A 58 -0.94 2.34 11.35
CA LEU A 58 -2.31 2.68 11.71
C LEU A 58 -2.34 3.99 12.51
N ASP A 59 -3.01 4.99 11.96
CA ASP A 59 -3.32 6.22 12.67
C ASP A 59 -4.48 5.96 13.65
N ARG A 60 -4.20 6.13 14.96
CA ARG A 60 -5.20 6.02 16.04
C ARG A 60 -5.45 7.36 16.74
N SER A 61 -5.11 8.48 16.08
CA SER A 61 -5.38 9.82 16.62
C SER A 61 -6.87 10.06 16.87
N GLY A 62 -7.19 11.09 17.65
CA GLY A 62 -8.58 11.41 18.00
C GLY A 62 -9.50 11.63 16.80
N SER A 63 -8.96 12.14 15.67
CA SER A 63 -9.69 12.33 14.42
C SER A 63 -10.11 11.01 13.74
N MET A 64 -9.53 9.87 14.14
CA MET A 64 -9.84 8.54 13.63
C MET A 64 -10.93 7.81 14.43
N GLN A 65 -11.42 8.38 15.54
CA GLN A 65 -12.43 7.74 16.39
C GLN A 65 -13.73 7.45 15.64
N GLY A 66 -14.43 6.40 16.07
CA GLY A 66 -15.68 5.94 15.49
C GLY A 66 -15.49 5.19 14.19
N ARG A 67 -16.27 5.51 13.18
CA ARG A 67 -16.34 4.75 11.91
C ARG A 67 -15.02 4.67 11.15
N LYS A 68 -14.14 5.67 11.30
CA LYS A 68 -12.86 5.69 10.59
C LYS A 68 -11.92 4.59 11.10
N ILE A 69 -11.78 4.48 12.41
CA ILE A 69 -10.92 3.44 13.01
C ILE A 69 -11.52 2.05 12.80
N GLU A 70 -12.85 1.92 12.88
CA GLU A 70 -13.54 0.66 12.61
C GLU A 70 -13.30 0.19 11.16
N ALA A 71 -13.42 1.10 10.18
CA ALA A 71 -13.15 0.81 8.79
C ALA A 71 -11.69 0.43 8.55
N ALA A 72 -10.75 1.12 9.18
CA ALA A 72 -9.33 0.81 9.10
C ALA A 72 -9.01 -0.58 9.66
N LEU A 73 -9.57 -0.95 10.80
CA LEU A 73 -9.42 -2.27 11.42
C LEU A 73 -10.05 -3.37 10.55
N ALA A 74 -11.22 -3.13 9.99
CA ALA A 74 -11.88 -4.08 9.09
C ALA A 74 -11.04 -4.32 7.82
N THR A 75 -10.48 -3.26 7.25
CA THR A 75 -9.57 -3.35 6.09
C THR A 75 -8.31 -4.13 6.43
N MET A 76 -7.72 -3.87 7.60
CA MET A 76 -6.52 -4.56 8.07
C MET A 76 -6.80 -6.06 8.28
N ASN A 77 -7.93 -6.42 8.88
CA ASN A 77 -8.31 -7.81 9.05
C ASN A 77 -8.47 -8.52 7.69
N ALA A 78 -9.11 -7.87 6.71
CA ALA A 78 -9.23 -8.41 5.37
C ALA A 78 -7.86 -8.62 4.70
N LEU A 79 -6.92 -7.68 4.86
CA LEU A 79 -5.56 -7.84 4.37
C LEU A 79 -4.83 -9.03 5.02
N VAL A 80 -4.96 -9.20 6.33
CA VAL A 80 -4.34 -10.31 7.06
C VAL A 80 -4.90 -11.66 6.61
N GLU A 81 -6.19 -11.75 6.31
CA GLU A 81 -6.81 -12.98 5.80
C GLU A 81 -6.25 -13.39 4.42
N GLU A 82 -5.91 -12.43 3.57
CA GLU A 82 -5.34 -12.68 2.24
C GLU A 82 -3.86 -13.11 2.28
N LEU A 83 -3.13 -12.84 3.37
CA LEU A 83 -1.72 -13.20 3.49
C LEU A 83 -1.54 -14.71 3.65
N GLY A 84 -0.58 -15.28 2.93
CA GLY A 84 -0.19 -16.69 3.03
C GLY A 84 0.80 -16.96 4.18
N PRO A 85 1.09 -18.22 4.47
CA PRO A 85 1.96 -18.63 5.58
C PRO A 85 3.42 -18.19 5.41
N GLU A 86 3.85 -17.94 4.18
CA GLU A 86 5.19 -17.44 3.87
C GLU A 86 5.28 -15.91 3.93
N ASP A 87 4.12 -15.22 3.94
CA ASP A 87 4.06 -13.78 4.05
C ASP A 87 4.34 -13.31 5.48
N ARG A 88 4.83 -12.11 5.62
CA ARG A 88 5.11 -11.50 6.92
C ARG A 88 4.31 -10.22 7.09
N PHE A 89 3.82 -10.04 8.30
CA PHE A 89 3.03 -8.88 8.68
C PHE A 89 3.62 -8.18 9.90
N ALA A 90 3.55 -6.87 9.91
CA ALA A 90 3.86 -6.04 11.05
C ALA A 90 2.86 -4.89 11.16
N LEU A 91 2.58 -4.46 12.37
CA LEU A 91 1.68 -3.33 12.64
C LEU A 91 2.35 -2.32 13.56
N VAL A 92 2.39 -1.09 13.11
CA VAL A 92 2.77 0.07 13.92
C VAL A 92 1.54 0.94 14.09
N SER A 93 1.18 1.26 15.31
CA SER A 93 0.12 2.24 15.58
C SER A 93 0.74 3.55 16.05
N PHE A 94 0.13 4.66 15.68
CA PHE A 94 0.61 5.97 16.09
C PHE A 94 -0.54 6.95 16.38
N ALA A 95 -0.26 7.84 17.32
CA ALA A 95 -1.05 9.02 17.64
C ALA A 95 -0.08 10.11 18.09
N ASN A 96 0.00 10.42 19.38
CA ASN A 96 1.03 11.31 19.93
C ASN A 96 2.41 10.62 20.00
N SER A 97 2.43 9.29 20.05
CA SER A 97 3.60 8.43 19.99
C SER A 97 3.35 7.26 19.06
N ALA A 98 4.42 6.64 18.57
CA ALA A 98 4.36 5.43 17.75
C ALA A 98 4.71 4.21 18.60
N GLU A 99 3.98 3.13 18.40
CA GLU A 99 4.17 1.84 19.07
C GLU A 99 4.12 0.70 18.05
N VAL A 100 5.00 -0.27 18.25
CA VAL A 100 4.93 -1.53 17.48
C VAL A 100 3.88 -2.42 18.13
N ALA A 101 2.69 -2.46 17.55
CA ALA A 101 1.59 -3.28 18.04
C ALA A 101 1.79 -4.76 17.70
N VAL A 102 2.29 -5.04 16.50
CA VAL A 102 2.64 -6.40 16.05
C VAL A 102 4.04 -6.37 15.46
N ARG A 103 4.95 -7.13 16.04
CA ARG A 103 6.29 -7.31 15.47
C ARG A 103 6.24 -8.14 14.20
N PRO A 104 7.17 -7.95 13.25
CA PRO A 104 7.20 -8.73 12.02
C PRO A 104 7.15 -10.23 12.29
N CYS A 105 6.09 -10.90 11.88
CA CYS A 105 5.89 -12.32 12.06
C CYS A 105 5.30 -12.97 10.79
N ALA A 106 5.53 -14.26 10.61
CA ALA A 106 4.95 -15.01 9.53
C ALA A 106 3.44 -15.21 9.77
N MET A 107 2.63 -15.09 8.71
CA MET A 107 1.17 -15.20 8.77
C MET A 107 0.71 -16.66 8.71
N THR A 108 1.18 -17.47 9.63
CA THR A 108 0.69 -18.83 9.84
C THR A 108 -0.75 -18.82 10.34
N ALA A 109 -1.46 -19.94 10.23
CA ALA A 109 -2.84 -20.07 10.73
C ALA A 109 -2.99 -19.76 12.24
N GLN A 110 -1.90 -19.88 13.01
CA GLN A 110 -1.89 -19.55 14.43
C GLN A 110 -1.61 -18.06 14.72
N ALA A 111 -1.06 -17.32 13.76
CA ALA A 111 -0.72 -15.91 13.90
C ALA A 111 -1.84 -14.97 13.46
N LYS A 112 -2.77 -15.45 12.66
CA LYS A 112 -3.96 -14.72 12.16
C LYS A 112 -5.07 -14.49 13.21
#